data_e044ebcdf4a960f9a2b25ce282fb13e4
#
_entry.id   e044ebcdf4a960f9a2b25ce282fb13e4
#
_cell.length_a   1.000
_cell.length_b   1.000
_cell.length_c   1.000
_cell.angle_alpha   90.00
_cell.angle_beta   90.00
_cell.angle_gamma   90.00
#
_symmetry.space_group_name_H-M   'P 1'
#
loop_
_entity.id
_entity.type
_entity.pdbx_description
1 polymer ?
#
loop_
_entity_poly.entity_id
_entity_poly.type
_entity_poly.pdbx_seq_one_letter_code
_entity_poly.pdbx_strand_id
1 'polypeptide(L)'
;MKRNTMHKISAISIDSPDMRSAGRDVLSLALMDARNHTLQLLGEYEKALAEVNFEVPCVPELNPPLWELGHVGWFAEWWLSRNLQRHLGRHADPAATRLASIEAGVDEWFNSSLVPHDSRWTLELPGVDELKGYLLDTLEANLELLEKTPDDDDALYFYRLALFHEDMHGEAWVYMAQTLGLPLQVAMPGPLSSSVPLLVPATRWSLGLPDAAGFTFDNERPSQMVAVPEFEIDTQPVCWSQFVEFVDDGGYDREELWHAQGWRWLQAKNAEDGRRGPAYVEQIGVARFGGAAAVLQTRFGRSLRMLGGQPVMHVSWWEANAWCRWAGRRLPAEVEW
;
A
#
# COMPACT_ATOMS: atom_id res chain seq x y z
N MET A 1 24.15 -47.28 8.19
CA MET A 1 24.42 -45.97 7.59
C MET A 1 23.10 -45.25 7.39
N LYS A 2 22.67 -44.42 8.33
CA LYS A 2 21.44 -43.56 8.18
C LYS A 2 21.90 -42.29 7.50
N ARG A 3 21.38 -42.03 6.29
CA ARG A 3 21.56 -40.75 5.58
C ARG A 3 20.74 -39.71 6.32
N ASN A 4 21.43 -38.75 6.95
CA ASN A 4 20.84 -37.50 7.42
C ASN A 4 20.38 -36.72 6.17
N THR A 5 19.08 -36.68 5.94
CA THR A 5 18.45 -35.74 5.00
C THR A 5 18.41 -34.40 5.72
N MET A 6 19.44 -33.58 5.56
CA MET A 6 19.33 -32.15 5.83
C MET A 6 18.25 -31.62 4.92
N HIS A 7 17.09 -31.31 5.46
CA HIS A 7 16.12 -30.44 4.79
C HIS A 7 16.84 -29.11 4.57
N LYS A 8 17.08 -28.76 3.32
CA LYS A 8 17.38 -27.39 2.94
C LYS A 8 16.14 -26.57 3.33
N ILE A 9 16.20 -25.88 4.45
CA ILE A 9 15.30 -24.77 4.75
C ILE A 9 15.65 -23.74 3.67
N SER A 10 14.83 -23.65 2.62
CA SER A 10 14.85 -22.50 1.72
C SER A 10 14.59 -21.31 2.63
N ALA A 11 15.54 -20.39 2.73
CA ALA A 11 15.36 -19.19 3.51
C ALA A 11 14.16 -18.44 2.90
N ILE A 12 13.03 -18.46 3.60
CA ILE A 12 11.87 -17.64 3.26
C ILE A 12 12.33 -16.20 3.40
N SER A 13 12.24 -15.42 2.33
CA SER A 13 12.48 -13.98 2.41
C SER A 13 11.28 -13.33 3.10
N ILE A 14 11.52 -12.41 4.03
CA ILE A 14 10.45 -11.63 4.69
C ILE A 14 9.68 -10.75 3.69
N ASP A 15 10.24 -10.48 2.52
CA ASP A 15 9.60 -9.75 1.42
C ASP A 15 8.92 -10.68 0.38
N SER A 16 8.64 -11.92 0.76
CA SER A 16 8.06 -12.93 -0.12
C SER A 16 6.58 -13.15 0.14
N PRO A 17 5.78 -13.44 -0.90
CA PRO A 17 4.39 -13.91 -0.72
C PRO A 17 4.25 -15.12 0.20
N ASP A 18 5.33 -15.89 0.39
CA ASP A 18 5.38 -17.04 1.30
C ASP A 18 5.14 -16.64 2.77
N MET A 19 5.25 -15.35 3.11
CA MET A 19 4.91 -14.82 4.44
C MET A 19 3.46 -15.10 4.84
N ARG A 20 2.57 -15.35 3.90
CA ARG A 20 1.19 -15.80 4.16
C ARG A 20 1.11 -17.15 4.89
N SER A 21 2.14 -17.96 4.78
CA SER A 21 2.26 -19.27 5.43
C SER A 21 3.52 -19.39 6.30
N ALA A 22 4.18 -18.26 6.58
CA ALA A 22 5.39 -18.25 7.40
C ALA A 22 5.13 -18.80 8.80
N GLY A 23 6.05 -19.66 9.27
CA GLY A 23 6.05 -20.19 10.62
C GLY A 23 6.53 -19.16 11.64
N ARG A 24 6.41 -19.53 12.91
CA ARG A 24 6.68 -18.69 14.07
C ARG A 24 8.03 -17.96 14.04
N ASP A 25 9.11 -18.68 13.72
CA ASP A 25 10.46 -18.12 13.80
C ASP A 25 10.69 -17.04 12.73
N VAL A 26 10.13 -17.23 11.52
CA VAL A 26 10.19 -16.24 10.43
C VAL A 26 9.30 -15.04 10.76
N LEU A 27 8.09 -15.27 11.30
CA LEU A 27 7.17 -14.21 11.72
C LEU A 27 7.77 -13.32 12.81
N SER A 28 8.50 -13.90 13.76
CA SER A 28 9.20 -13.10 14.79
C SER A 28 10.17 -12.10 14.18
N LEU A 29 10.96 -12.52 13.19
CA LEU A 29 11.88 -11.63 12.48
C LEU A 29 11.14 -10.58 11.64
N ALA A 30 10.09 -10.99 10.94
CA ALA A 30 9.31 -10.10 10.09
C ALA A 30 8.56 -9.00 10.89
N LEU A 31 7.99 -9.34 12.05
CA LEU A 31 7.35 -8.35 12.93
C LEU A 31 8.35 -7.33 13.49
N MET A 32 9.56 -7.78 13.83
CA MET A 32 10.63 -6.85 14.24
C MET A 32 11.09 -5.95 13.08
N ASP A 33 11.18 -6.51 11.87
CA ASP A 33 11.59 -5.75 10.68
C ASP A 33 10.54 -4.70 10.29
N ALA A 34 9.26 -5.08 10.23
CA ALA A 34 8.15 -4.15 9.97
C ALA A 34 8.11 -3.00 10.98
N ARG A 35 8.28 -3.29 12.30
CA ARG A 35 8.36 -2.26 13.33
C ARG A 35 9.58 -1.35 13.16
N ASN A 36 10.73 -1.90 12.82
CA ASN A 36 11.92 -1.10 12.54
C ASN A 36 11.71 -0.19 11.33
N HIS A 37 11.03 -0.70 10.29
CA HIS A 37 10.67 0.10 9.12
C HIS A 37 9.73 1.26 9.49
N THR A 38 8.68 1.00 10.27
CA THR A 38 7.77 2.02 10.81
C THR A 38 8.52 3.11 11.57
N LEU A 39 9.43 2.72 12.47
CA LEU A 39 10.23 3.68 13.25
C LEU A 39 11.25 4.43 12.39
N GLN A 40 11.80 3.81 11.34
CA GLN A 40 12.67 4.49 10.38
C GLN A 40 11.90 5.56 9.59
N LEU A 41 10.70 5.23 9.10
CA LEU A 41 9.83 6.19 8.41
C LEU A 41 9.45 7.35 9.34
N LEU A 42 9.03 7.04 10.58
CA LEU A 42 8.77 8.08 11.60
C LEU A 42 9.96 9.01 11.78
N GLY A 43 11.19 8.48 11.81
CA GLY A 43 12.39 9.31 11.94
C GLY A 43 12.57 10.33 10.81
N GLU A 44 12.09 10.06 9.59
CA GLU A 44 12.08 11.05 8.51
C GLU A 44 11.00 12.12 8.73
N TYR A 45 9.84 11.72 9.26
CA TYR A 45 8.78 12.66 9.63
C TYR A 45 9.19 13.55 10.82
N GLU A 46 9.89 13.01 11.82
CA GLU A 46 10.43 13.80 12.93
C GLU A 46 11.36 14.91 12.43
N LYS A 47 12.27 14.60 11.50
CA LYS A 47 13.16 15.60 10.91
C LYS A 47 12.43 16.73 10.19
N ALA A 48 11.29 16.44 9.59
CA ALA A 48 10.54 17.38 8.79
C ALA A 48 9.44 18.13 9.56
N LEU A 49 8.82 17.52 10.57
CA LEU A 49 7.58 17.98 11.19
C LEU A 49 7.68 18.24 12.70
N ALA A 50 8.81 17.94 13.37
CA ALA A 50 8.93 18.13 14.82
C ALA A 50 8.71 19.59 15.24
N GLU A 51 9.20 20.56 14.47
CA GLU A 51 9.05 21.99 14.76
C GLU A 51 7.59 22.48 14.67
N VAL A 52 6.74 21.77 13.91
CA VAL A 52 5.30 22.04 13.79
C VAL A 52 4.45 21.02 14.55
N ASN A 53 5.03 20.30 15.51
CA ASN A 53 4.35 19.31 16.34
C ASN A 53 3.56 18.28 15.54
N PHE A 54 4.09 17.82 14.40
CA PHE A 54 3.46 16.86 13.48
C PHE A 54 2.12 17.32 12.91
N GLU A 55 1.82 18.62 12.94
CA GLU A 55 0.60 19.14 12.33
C GLU A 55 0.65 18.98 10.80
N VAL A 56 -0.43 18.43 10.25
CA VAL A 56 -0.62 18.20 8.81
C VAL A 56 -2.02 18.62 8.39
N PRO A 57 -2.26 18.97 7.13
CA PRO A 57 -3.59 19.32 6.63
C PRO A 57 -4.60 18.18 6.80
N CYS A 58 -5.85 18.52 7.15
CA CYS A 58 -6.97 17.56 7.14
C CYS A 58 -7.47 17.39 5.71
N VAL A 59 -6.99 16.34 5.03
CA VAL A 59 -7.39 15.96 3.68
C VAL A 59 -7.56 14.45 3.60
N PRO A 60 -8.37 13.93 2.66
CA PRO A 60 -8.70 12.50 2.59
C PRO A 60 -7.48 11.56 2.44
N GLU A 61 -6.40 12.05 1.88
CA GLU A 61 -5.18 11.27 1.60
C GLU A 61 -4.21 11.19 2.79
N LEU A 62 -4.50 11.88 3.90
CA LEU A 62 -3.62 11.95 5.06
C LEU A 62 -4.29 11.42 6.33
N ASN A 63 -3.47 10.98 7.25
CA ASN A 63 -3.77 10.86 8.68
C ASN A 63 -2.81 11.73 9.48
N PRO A 64 -3.16 12.20 10.69
CA PRO A 64 -2.17 12.77 11.59
C PRO A 64 -1.07 11.73 11.86
N PRO A 65 0.23 12.08 11.69
CA PRO A 65 1.31 11.11 11.86
C PRO A 65 1.34 10.41 13.21
N LEU A 66 1.02 11.12 14.30
CA LEU A 66 0.94 10.51 15.63
C LEU A 66 -0.24 9.55 15.77
N TRP A 67 -1.35 9.81 15.09
CA TRP A 67 -2.48 8.87 15.03
C TRP A 67 -2.10 7.60 14.27
N GLU A 68 -1.47 7.75 13.13
CA GLU A 68 -0.98 6.63 12.30
C GLU A 68 -0.05 5.71 13.09
N LEU A 69 0.89 6.31 13.84
CA LEU A 69 1.82 5.59 14.68
C LEU A 69 1.11 4.79 15.79
N GLY A 70 0.23 5.45 16.54
CA GLY A 70 -0.49 4.81 17.63
C GLY A 70 -1.46 3.72 17.15
N HIS A 71 -2.08 3.92 15.97
CA HIS A 71 -2.99 2.95 15.37
C HIS A 71 -2.30 1.61 15.03
N VAL A 72 -1.08 1.65 14.52
CA VAL A 72 -0.29 0.43 14.25
C VAL A 72 -0.08 -0.37 15.53
N GLY A 73 0.34 0.27 16.62
CA GLY A 73 0.51 -0.38 17.93
C GLY A 73 -0.81 -0.94 18.47
N TRP A 74 -1.86 -0.11 18.45
CA TRP A 74 -3.19 -0.49 18.90
C TRP A 74 -3.75 -1.71 18.13
N PHE A 75 -3.60 -1.75 16.82
CA PHE A 75 -4.10 -2.86 16.01
C PHE A 75 -3.41 -4.18 16.36
N ALA A 76 -2.08 -4.16 16.47
CA ALA A 76 -1.33 -5.34 16.86
C ALA A 76 -1.72 -5.82 18.27
N GLU A 77 -1.86 -4.89 19.23
CA GLU A 77 -2.31 -5.21 20.58
C GLU A 77 -3.73 -5.79 20.60
N TRP A 78 -4.68 -5.16 19.89
CA TRP A 78 -6.08 -5.56 19.82
C TRP A 78 -6.26 -6.99 19.31
N TRP A 79 -5.55 -7.35 18.25
CA TRP A 79 -5.71 -8.65 17.61
C TRP A 79 -4.83 -9.75 18.22
N LEU A 80 -3.75 -9.39 18.92
CA LEU A 80 -2.82 -10.36 19.51
C LEU A 80 -2.96 -10.43 21.04
N SER A 81 -2.32 -9.54 21.80
CA SER A 81 -2.21 -9.67 23.26
C SER A 81 -3.55 -9.55 23.98
N ARG A 82 -4.48 -8.73 23.49
CA ARG A 82 -5.82 -8.56 24.05
C ARG A 82 -6.85 -9.58 23.56
N ASN A 83 -6.52 -10.36 22.52
CA ASN A 83 -7.46 -11.32 21.92
C ASN A 83 -7.33 -12.72 22.56
N LEU A 84 -8.24 -13.05 23.44
CA LEU A 84 -8.30 -14.38 24.09
C LEU A 84 -8.60 -15.51 23.09
N GLN A 85 -9.22 -15.20 21.95
CA GLN A 85 -9.58 -16.17 20.91
C GLN A 85 -8.55 -16.22 19.77
N ARG A 86 -7.36 -15.59 19.89
CA ARG A 86 -6.37 -15.53 18.80
C ARG A 86 -5.98 -16.91 18.25
N HIS A 87 -6.00 -17.96 19.11
CA HIS A 87 -5.68 -19.32 18.71
C HIS A 87 -6.72 -19.98 17.78
N LEU A 88 -7.90 -19.37 17.63
CA LEU A 88 -8.95 -19.85 16.73
C LEU A 88 -8.78 -19.29 15.30
N GLY A 89 -7.79 -18.42 15.08
CA GLY A 89 -7.50 -17.84 13.79
C GLY A 89 -8.74 -17.17 13.18
N ARG A 90 -9.01 -17.45 11.93
CA ARG A 90 -10.18 -16.92 11.19
C ARG A 90 -11.54 -17.28 11.81
N HIS A 91 -11.62 -18.25 12.71
CA HIS A 91 -12.84 -18.67 13.39
C HIS A 91 -13.10 -17.91 14.69
N ALA A 92 -12.18 -17.01 15.09
CA ALA A 92 -12.39 -16.14 16.23
C ALA A 92 -13.56 -15.19 15.99
N ASP A 93 -14.37 -14.97 17.02
CA ASP A 93 -15.42 -13.94 16.97
C ASP A 93 -14.78 -12.54 17.01
N PRO A 94 -14.93 -11.72 15.97
CA PRO A 94 -14.37 -10.37 15.93
C PRO A 94 -14.98 -9.45 17.01
N ALA A 95 -16.20 -9.73 17.48
CA ALA A 95 -16.91 -8.99 18.52
C ALA A 95 -16.61 -9.52 19.94
N ALA A 96 -15.79 -10.57 20.10
CA ALA A 96 -15.45 -11.09 21.41
C ALA A 96 -14.76 -10.02 22.27
N THR A 97 -15.07 -10.06 23.58
CA THR A 97 -14.49 -9.13 24.54
C THR A 97 -12.95 -9.23 24.52
N ARG A 98 -12.31 -8.07 24.48
CA ARG A 98 -10.84 -7.93 24.55
C ARG A 98 -10.40 -7.69 26.00
N LEU A 99 -9.17 -8.09 26.31
CA LEU A 99 -8.51 -7.68 27.55
C LEU A 99 -8.30 -6.15 27.54
N ALA A 100 -8.05 -5.60 28.72
CA ALA A 100 -7.62 -4.20 28.84
C ALA A 100 -6.32 -3.98 28.07
N SER A 101 -6.17 -2.78 27.52
CA SER A 101 -4.90 -2.35 26.92
C SER A 101 -3.83 -2.11 28.00
N ILE A 102 -2.57 -2.16 27.59
CA ILE A 102 -1.44 -1.73 28.44
C ILE A 102 -1.49 -0.22 28.70
N GLU A 103 -2.04 0.57 27.77
CA GLU A 103 -2.23 1.99 27.92
C GLU A 103 -3.71 2.36 27.95
N ALA A 104 -4.08 3.27 28.86
CA ALA A 104 -5.46 3.75 28.97
C ALA A 104 -5.81 4.70 27.82
N GLY A 105 -7.05 4.63 27.32
CA GLY A 105 -7.58 5.56 26.32
C GLY A 105 -7.26 5.19 24.87
N VAL A 106 -6.41 4.21 24.59
CA VAL A 106 -6.01 3.86 23.21
C VAL A 106 -7.18 3.43 22.30
N ASP A 107 -8.22 2.83 22.86
CA ASP A 107 -9.42 2.46 22.09
C ASP A 107 -10.21 3.70 21.63
N GLU A 108 -10.19 4.77 22.43
CA GLU A 108 -10.83 6.04 22.11
C GLU A 108 -10.02 6.86 21.11
N TRP A 109 -8.70 6.65 21.06
CA TRP A 109 -7.82 7.37 20.17
C TRP A 109 -7.60 6.65 18.82
N PHE A 110 -7.34 5.34 18.85
CA PHE A 110 -6.75 4.64 17.72
C PHE A 110 -7.66 3.61 17.05
N ASN A 111 -8.87 3.36 17.59
CA ASN A 111 -9.81 2.45 16.96
C ASN A 111 -10.47 3.11 15.73
N SER A 112 -10.00 2.78 14.53
CA SER A 112 -10.50 3.34 13.28
C SER A 112 -11.99 3.06 13.02
N SER A 113 -12.57 2.06 13.67
CA SER A 113 -14.01 1.76 13.58
C SER A 113 -14.86 2.70 14.44
N LEU A 114 -14.29 3.34 15.45
CA LEU A 114 -14.96 4.25 16.38
C LEU A 114 -14.58 5.71 16.16
N VAL A 115 -13.39 5.97 15.60
CA VAL A 115 -12.83 7.30 15.38
C VAL A 115 -12.97 7.68 13.91
N PRO A 116 -13.96 8.53 13.54
CA PRO A 116 -14.11 9.02 12.18
C PRO A 116 -12.83 9.72 11.69
N HIS A 117 -12.55 9.62 10.39
CA HIS A 117 -11.33 10.17 9.80
C HIS A 117 -11.08 11.64 10.22
N ASP A 118 -12.04 12.53 9.98
CA ASP A 118 -11.85 13.96 10.19
C ASP A 118 -11.68 14.34 11.68
N SER A 119 -12.17 13.50 12.61
CA SER A 119 -12.03 13.73 14.04
C SER A 119 -10.62 13.44 14.58
N ARG A 120 -9.79 12.71 13.82
CA ARG A 120 -8.42 12.36 14.21
C ARG A 120 -7.53 13.58 14.44
N TRP A 121 -7.83 14.71 13.77
CA TRP A 121 -7.10 15.98 13.93
C TRP A 121 -7.46 16.74 15.21
N THR A 122 -8.55 16.37 15.87
CA THR A 122 -9.02 17.05 17.09
C THR A 122 -8.73 16.26 18.36
N LEU A 123 -8.10 15.09 18.24
CA LEU A 123 -7.75 14.26 19.39
C LEU A 123 -6.52 14.82 20.13
N GLU A 124 -6.56 14.78 21.43
CA GLU A 124 -5.40 15.01 22.29
C GLU A 124 -4.60 13.70 22.38
N LEU A 125 -3.68 13.49 21.43
CA LEU A 125 -2.88 12.28 21.34
C LEU A 125 -1.65 12.37 22.25
N PRO A 126 -1.13 11.21 22.72
CA PRO A 126 0.17 11.15 23.40
C PRO A 126 1.32 11.69 22.51
N GLY A 127 2.39 12.12 23.14
CA GLY A 127 3.56 12.60 22.45
C GLY A 127 4.31 11.47 21.71
N VAL A 128 5.19 11.86 20.79
CA VAL A 128 5.92 10.90 19.93
C VAL A 128 6.73 9.89 20.75
N ASP A 129 7.36 10.30 21.85
CA ASP A 129 8.18 9.40 22.67
C ASP A 129 7.31 8.42 23.48
N GLU A 130 6.13 8.84 23.94
CA GLU A 130 5.16 7.96 24.60
C GLU A 130 4.62 6.93 23.62
N LEU A 131 4.31 7.34 22.38
CA LEU A 131 3.87 6.43 21.32
C LEU A 131 4.96 5.45 20.91
N LYS A 132 6.23 5.86 20.82
CA LYS A 132 7.35 4.95 20.60
C LYS A 132 7.47 3.91 21.73
N GLY A 133 7.30 4.33 22.97
CA GLY A 133 7.23 3.44 24.12
C GLY A 133 6.11 2.40 23.96
N TYR A 134 4.89 2.87 23.68
CA TYR A 134 3.73 2.02 23.43
C TYR A 134 3.96 0.99 22.30
N LEU A 135 4.57 1.41 21.19
CA LEU A 135 4.91 0.52 20.08
C LEU A 135 5.93 -0.55 20.50
N LEU A 136 6.91 -0.20 21.32
CA LEU A 136 7.93 -1.12 21.79
C LEU A 136 7.33 -2.16 22.74
N ASP A 137 6.55 -1.72 23.72
CA ASP A 137 5.91 -2.58 24.70
C ASP A 137 4.90 -3.54 24.04
N THR A 138 4.14 -3.08 23.06
CA THR A 138 3.21 -3.94 22.29
C THR A 138 3.96 -4.96 21.44
N LEU A 139 5.09 -4.61 20.83
CA LEU A 139 5.90 -5.57 20.08
C LEU A 139 6.49 -6.63 21.02
N GLU A 140 7.08 -6.24 22.15
CA GLU A 140 7.67 -7.15 23.12
C GLU A 140 6.62 -8.15 23.63
N ALA A 141 5.45 -7.67 24.07
CA ALA A 141 4.35 -8.52 24.52
C ALA A 141 3.89 -9.50 23.43
N ASN A 142 3.80 -9.05 22.18
CA ASN A 142 3.38 -9.89 21.06
C ASN A 142 4.43 -10.95 20.68
N LEU A 143 5.72 -10.62 20.75
CA LEU A 143 6.81 -11.58 20.52
C LEU A 143 6.88 -12.64 21.62
N GLU A 144 6.71 -12.27 22.89
CA GLU A 144 6.63 -13.22 24.00
C GLU A 144 5.45 -14.20 23.86
N LEU A 145 4.31 -13.72 23.36
CA LEU A 145 3.16 -14.57 23.06
C LEU A 145 3.41 -15.49 21.88
N LEU A 146 4.05 -14.97 20.82
CA LEU A 146 4.40 -15.73 19.64
C LEU A 146 5.33 -16.89 19.96
N GLU A 147 6.33 -16.71 20.83
CA GLU A 147 7.24 -17.76 21.26
C GLU A 147 6.53 -18.99 21.84
N LYS A 148 5.38 -18.76 22.51
CA LYS A 148 4.57 -19.80 23.18
C LYS A 148 3.44 -20.33 22.28
N THR A 149 3.28 -19.76 21.10
CA THR A 149 2.17 -20.09 20.17
C THR A 149 2.51 -21.34 19.34
N PRO A 150 1.57 -22.29 19.16
CA PRO A 150 1.75 -23.40 18.24
C PRO A 150 2.07 -22.94 16.81
N ASP A 151 2.87 -23.74 16.10
CA ASP A 151 3.28 -23.40 14.73
C ASP A 151 2.29 -24.01 13.70
N ASP A 152 1.04 -23.54 13.76
CA ASP A 152 -0.04 -23.90 12.84
C ASP A 152 -0.77 -22.67 12.31
N ASP A 153 -1.52 -22.82 11.23
CA ASP A 153 -2.10 -21.71 10.49
C ASP A 153 -3.15 -20.91 11.29
N ASP A 154 -3.97 -21.59 12.11
CA ASP A 154 -4.99 -20.90 12.90
C ASP A 154 -4.34 -20.11 14.06
N ALA A 155 -3.38 -20.72 14.76
CA ALA A 155 -2.68 -20.06 15.86
C ALA A 155 -1.84 -18.85 15.39
N LEU A 156 -1.28 -18.92 14.18
CA LEU A 156 -0.43 -17.85 13.62
C LEU A 156 -1.21 -16.81 12.78
N TYR A 157 -2.51 -17.01 12.56
CA TYR A 157 -3.32 -16.17 11.69
C TYR A 157 -3.24 -14.68 12.04
N PHE A 158 -3.46 -14.31 13.31
CA PHE A 158 -3.46 -12.90 13.72
C PHE A 158 -2.07 -12.28 13.77
N TYR A 159 -1.00 -13.05 13.92
CA TYR A 159 0.37 -12.53 13.78
C TYR A 159 0.67 -12.14 12.34
N ARG A 160 0.21 -12.94 11.37
CA ARG A 160 0.30 -12.60 9.95
C ARG A 160 -0.58 -11.39 9.61
N LEU A 161 -1.80 -11.31 10.17
CA LEU A 161 -2.67 -10.14 10.03
C LEU A 161 -1.99 -8.87 10.54
N ALA A 162 -1.41 -8.90 11.73
CA ALA A 162 -0.73 -7.75 12.31
C ALA A 162 0.49 -7.32 11.49
N LEU A 163 1.27 -8.29 10.96
CA LEU A 163 2.39 -8.03 10.07
C LEU A 163 1.93 -7.29 8.80
N PHE A 164 0.98 -7.85 8.06
CA PHE A 164 0.50 -7.23 6.82
C PHE A 164 -0.19 -5.89 7.07
N HIS A 165 -0.85 -5.71 8.21
CA HIS A 165 -1.43 -4.43 8.57
C HIS A 165 -0.34 -3.37 8.81
N GLU A 166 0.74 -3.70 9.52
CA GLU A 166 1.86 -2.77 9.72
C GLU A 166 2.56 -2.44 8.40
N ASP A 167 2.75 -3.42 7.50
CA ASP A 167 3.30 -3.19 6.15
C ASP A 167 2.41 -2.26 5.31
N MET A 168 1.07 -2.41 5.38
CA MET A 168 0.13 -1.50 4.70
C MET A 168 0.24 -0.07 5.25
N HIS A 169 0.48 0.10 6.55
CA HIS A 169 0.75 1.41 7.15
C HIS A 169 2.15 1.93 6.78
N GLY A 170 3.14 1.05 6.58
CA GLY A 170 4.42 1.41 5.96
C GLY A 170 4.24 2.05 4.58
N GLU A 171 3.38 1.46 3.73
CA GLU A 171 2.98 2.05 2.45
C GLU A 171 2.27 3.40 2.63
N ALA A 172 1.37 3.50 3.64
CA ALA A 172 0.66 4.74 3.95
C ALA A 172 1.64 5.89 4.32
N TRP A 173 2.64 5.64 5.14
CA TRP A 173 3.67 6.62 5.45
C TRP A 173 4.37 7.15 4.18
N VAL A 174 4.62 6.28 3.19
CA VAL A 174 5.29 6.68 1.95
C VAL A 174 4.38 7.56 1.08
N TYR A 175 3.11 7.18 0.86
CA TYR A 175 2.23 8.02 0.04
C TYR A 175 1.83 9.34 0.74
N MET A 176 1.68 9.34 2.06
CA MET A 176 1.47 10.57 2.84
C MET A 176 2.68 11.51 2.74
N ALA A 177 3.91 10.98 2.80
CA ALA A 177 5.12 11.78 2.59
C ALA A 177 5.17 12.40 1.19
N GLN A 178 4.75 11.68 0.15
CA GLN A 178 4.61 12.23 -1.19
C GLN A 178 3.60 13.38 -1.22
N THR A 179 2.45 13.24 -0.57
CA THR A 179 1.40 14.26 -0.49
C THR A 179 1.86 15.50 0.26
N LEU A 180 2.59 15.32 1.36
CA LEU A 180 3.16 16.39 2.17
C LEU A 180 4.44 17.02 1.56
N GLY A 181 5.02 16.40 0.54
CA GLY A 181 6.31 16.83 -0.03
C GLY A 181 7.49 16.61 0.91
N LEU A 182 7.42 15.62 1.81
CA LEU A 182 8.53 15.31 2.72
C LEU A 182 9.66 14.58 1.99
N PRO A 183 10.93 14.88 2.31
CA PRO A 183 12.09 14.38 1.57
C PRO A 183 12.43 12.92 1.91
N LEU A 184 11.57 11.97 1.53
CA LEU A 184 11.86 10.55 1.63
C LEU A 184 12.83 10.08 0.54
N GLN A 185 13.71 9.15 0.91
CA GLN A 185 14.58 8.46 -0.05
C GLN A 185 13.94 7.14 -0.48
N VAL A 186 13.14 7.22 -1.53
CA VAL A 186 12.51 6.04 -2.16
C VAL A 186 13.18 5.77 -3.49
N ALA A 187 13.51 4.50 -3.72
CA ALA A 187 14.08 4.09 -5.01
C ALA A 187 13.09 4.36 -6.15
N MET A 188 13.56 5.08 -7.18
CA MET A 188 12.75 5.31 -8.37
C MET A 188 12.84 4.09 -9.30
N PRO A 189 11.70 3.66 -9.91
CA PRO A 189 11.75 2.61 -10.89
C PRO A 189 12.63 3.02 -12.06
N GLY A 190 13.47 2.10 -12.53
CA GLY A 190 14.29 2.30 -13.72
C GLY A 190 13.45 2.38 -14.99
N PRO A 191 14.06 2.79 -16.11
CA PRO A 191 13.39 2.76 -17.40
C PRO A 191 13.11 1.30 -17.81
N LEU A 192 11.90 1.06 -18.30
CA LEU A 192 11.46 -0.24 -18.77
C LEU A 192 12.05 -0.53 -20.16
N SER A 193 12.25 -1.82 -20.47
CA SER A 193 12.51 -2.27 -21.84
C SER A 193 11.25 -2.10 -22.69
N SER A 194 11.39 -2.13 -24.02
CA SER A 194 10.23 -2.02 -24.93
C SER A 194 9.19 -3.09 -24.61
N SER A 195 7.94 -2.66 -24.46
CA SER A 195 6.80 -3.55 -24.25
C SER A 195 6.48 -4.32 -25.54
N VAL A 196 6.30 -5.64 -25.41
CA VAL A 196 5.76 -6.49 -26.45
C VAL A 196 4.44 -7.05 -25.93
N PRO A 197 3.32 -6.93 -26.67
CA PRO A 197 2.07 -7.52 -26.24
C PRO A 197 2.20 -9.04 -26.05
N LEU A 198 1.66 -9.54 -24.96
CA LEU A 198 1.56 -10.96 -24.64
C LEU A 198 0.14 -11.43 -24.94
N LEU A 199 0.03 -12.41 -25.85
CA LEU A 199 -1.23 -13.10 -26.09
C LEU A 199 -1.45 -14.15 -25.00
N VAL A 200 -2.53 -14.02 -24.26
CA VAL A 200 -2.99 -14.97 -23.24
C VAL A 200 -4.19 -15.73 -23.82
N PRO A 201 -4.07 -17.06 -24.06
CA PRO A 201 -5.16 -17.83 -24.63
C PRO A 201 -6.33 -17.95 -23.67
N ALA A 202 -7.54 -18.17 -24.21
CA ALA A 202 -8.73 -18.38 -23.40
C ALA A 202 -8.50 -19.52 -22.38
N THR A 203 -8.87 -19.28 -21.12
CA THR A 203 -8.64 -20.20 -20.01
C THR A 203 -9.75 -20.12 -18.98
N ARG A 204 -9.69 -21.01 -17.99
CA ARG A 204 -10.45 -20.89 -16.76
C ARG A 204 -9.47 -20.70 -15.60
N TRP A 205 -9.66 -19.65 -14.86
CA TRP A 205 -8.79 -19.28 -13.75
C TRP A 205 -9.53 -19.34 -12.43
N SER A 206 -8.86 -19.84 -11.39
CA SER A 206 -9.37 -19.77 -10.01
C SER A 206 -8.98 -18.44 -9.40
N LEU A 207 -9.89 -17.45 -9.45
CA LEU A 207 -9.69 -16.14 -8.83
C LEU A 207 -9.98 -16.24 -7.35
N GLY A 208 -9.13 -15.64 -6.53
CA GLY A 208 -9.18 -15.72 -5.08
C GLY A 208 -8.42 -16.92 -4.52
N LEU A 209 -8.36 -17.02 -3.20
CA LEU A 209 -7.59 -18.04 -2.49
C LEU A 209 -8.50 -19.08 -1.83
N PRO A 210 -8.08 -20.36 -1.84
CA PRO A 210 -8.81 -21.41 -1.12
C PRO A 210 -8.65 -21.24 0.41
N ASP A 211 -9.56 -21.83 1.16
CA ASP A 211 -9.58 -21.76 2.62
C ASP A 211 -8.32 -22.27 3.32
N ALA A 212 -7.53 -23.12 2.67
CA ALA A 212 -6.32 -23.73 3.21
C ALA A 212 -5.02 -23.03 2.77
N ALA A 213 -5.09 -21.78 2.29
CA ALA A 213 -3.93 -21.07 1.72
C ALA A 213 -3.12 -20.25 2.74
N GLY A 214 -3.13 -20.61 4.03
CA GLY A 214 -2.50 -19.80 5.08
C GLY A 214 -3.31 -18.53 5.39
N PHE A 215 -2.64 -17.39 5.64
CA PHE A 215 -3.31 -16.11 5.84
C PHE A 215 -3.89 -15.59 4.52
N THR A 216 -5.14 -15.15 4.58
CA THR A 216 -5.84 -14.45 3.48
C THR A 216 -6.71 -13.34 4.05
N PHE A 217 -6.77 -12.21 3.36
CA PHE A 217 -7.78 -11.20 3.66
C PHE A 217 -9.19 -11.70 3.28
N ASP A 218 -10.21 -11.12 3.88
CA ASP A 218 -11.61 -11.52 3.65
C ASP A 218 -12.07 -11.29 2.21
N ASN A 219 -11.59 -10.21 1.56
CA ASN A 219 -11.87 -9.88 0.17
C ASN A 219 -11.14 -10.78 -0.86
N GLU A 220 -10.20 -11.61 -0.43
CA GLU A 220 -9.51 -12.60 -1.27
C GLU A 220 -10.22 -13.94 -1.32
N ARG A 221 -11.35 -14.11 -0.63
CA ARG A 221 -12.13 -15.36 -0.50
C ARG A 221 -13.60 -15.16 -0.83
N PRO A 222 -14.31 -16.27 -1.19
CA PRO A 222 -13.77 -17.58 -1.55
C PRO A 222 -13.15 -17.58 -2.95
N SER A 223 -12.33 -18.58 -3.26
CA SER A 223 -11.88 -18.78 -4.64
C SER A 223 -13.06 -19.19 -5.54
N GLN A 224 -13.08 -18.63 -6.74
CA GLN A 224 -14.13 -18.92 -7.73
C GLN A 224 -13.55 -19.14 -9.12
N MET A 225 -14.13 -20.08 -9.87
CA MET A 225 -13.71 -20.35 -11.23
C MET A 225 -14.30 -19.33 -12.19
N VAL A 226 -13.45 -18.53 -12.83
CA VAL A 226 -13.83 -17.51 -13.81
C VAL A 226 -13.37 -17.94 -15.20
N ALA A 227 -14.26 -17.82 -16.20
CA ALA A 227 -13.88 -18.00 -17.60
C ALA A 227 -13.22 -16.71 -18.11
N VAL A 228 -11.98 -16.82 -18.57
CA VAL A 228 -11.19 -15.71 -19.11
C VAL A 228 -11.11 -15.90 -20.62
N PRO A 229 -11.72 -15.03 -21.43
CA PRO A 229 -11.54 -15.06 -22.89
C PRO A 229 -10.06 -14.82 -23.28
N GLU A 230 -9.70 -15.17 -24.50
CA GLU A 230 -8.42 -14.78 -25.06
C GLU A 230 -8.26 -13.24 -25.06
N PHE A 231 -7.09 -12.74 -24.65
CA PHE A 231 -6.77 -11.33 -24.62
C PHE A 231 -5.29 -11.07 -24.82
N GLU A 232 -4.95 -9.86 -25.19
CA GLU A 232 -3.56 -9.36 -25.22
C GLU A 232 -3.34 -8.37 -24.07
N ILE A 233 -2.18 -8.46 -23.42
CA ILE A 233 -1.74 -7.53 -22.37
C ILE A 233 -0.30 -7.09 -22.65
N ASP A 234 0.02 -5.84 -22.38
CA ASP A 234 1.40 -5.38 -22.45
C ASP A 234 2.23 -6.03 -21.34
N THR A 235 3.46 -6.47 -21.68
CA THR A 235 4.38 -7.06 -20.70
C THR A 235 4.98 -6.04 -19.75
N GLN A 236 4.77 -4.76 -19.98
CA GLN A 236 5.28 -3.65 -19.19
C GLN A 236 4.17 -2.61 -18.96
N PRO A 237 4.18 -1.92 -17.81
CA PRO A 237 3.30 -0.77 -17.60
C PRO A 237 3.51 0.32 -18.65
N VAL A 238 2.47 1.13 -18.89
CA VAL A 238 2.58 2.32 -19.74
C VAL A 238 3.67 3.24 -19.19
N CYS A 239 4.57 3.68 -20.08
CA CYS A 239 5.67 4.57 -19.71
C CYS A 239 5.41 6.02 -20.13
N TRP A 240 6.23 6.95 -19.62
CA TRP A 240 6.06 8.38 -19.88
C TRP A 240 6.12 8.74 -21.37
N SER A 241 6.94 8.09 -22.19
CA SER A 241 6.97 8.37 -23.62
C SER A 241 5.64 8.10 -24.30
N GLN A 242 4.94 7.02 -23.93
CA GLN A 242 3.62 6.69 -24.46
C GLN A 242 2.52 7.62 -23.91
N PHE A 243 2.61 8.00 -22.65
CA PHE A 243 1.60 8.88 -22.03
C PHE A 243 1.70 10.32 -22.53
N VAL A 244 2.91 10.79 -22.81
CA VAL A 244 3.15 12.12 -23.39
C VAL A 244 2.51 12.25 -24.77
N GLU A 245 2.49 11.20 -25.59
CA GLU A 245 1.82 11.21 -26.90
C GLU A 245 0.31 11.46 -26.75
N PHE A 246 -0.33 10.85 -25.75
CA PHE A 246 -1.73 11.10 -25.42
C PHE A 246 -1.97 12.56 -25.00
N VAL A 247 -1.09 13.13 -24.19
CA VAL A 247 -1.22 14.52 -23.74
C VAL A 247 -1.03 15.49 -24.89
N ASP A 248 -0.02 15.27 -25.74
CA ASP A 248 0.27 16.13 -26.89
C ASP A 248 -0.80 16.06 -28.00
N ASP A 249 -1.48 14.91 -28.15
CA ASP A 249 -2.65 14.76 -29.03
C ASP A 249 -3.94 15.40 -28.45
N GLY A 250 -3.80 16.14 -27.34
CA GLY A 250 -4.92 16.84 -26.69
C GLY A 250 -5.84 15.92 -25.88
N GLY A 251 -5.33 14.81 -25.37
CA GLY A 251 -6.13 13.82 -24.63
C GLY A 251 -6.89 14.40 -23.43
N TYR A 252 -6.34 15.43 -22.80
CA TYR A 252 -6.99 16.15 -21.70
C TYR A 252 -8.06 17.16 -22.13
N ASP A 253 -8.20 17.41 -23.43
CA ASP A 253 -9.18 18.36 -23.99
C ASP A 253 -10.31 17.66 -24.75
N ARG A 254 -10.25 16.34 -24.90
CA ARG A 254 -11.16 15.52 -25.72
C ARG A 254 -12.13 14.74 -24.83
N GLU A 255 -13.32 15.32 -24.59
CA GLU A 255 -14.37 14.74 -23.72
C GLU A 255 -14.73 13.30 -24.08
N GLU A 256 -14.73 12.96 -25.38
CA GLU A 256 -15.13 11.64 -25.88
C GLU A 256 -14.21 10.51 -25.41
N LEU A 257 -12.98 10.82 -24.94
CA LEU A 257 -12.03 9.85 -24.39
C LEU A 257 -12.31 9.53 -22.92
N TRP A 258 -13.06 10.38 -22.23
CA TRP A 258 -13.25 10.27 -20.78
C TRP A 258 -14.58 9.59 -20.44
N HIS A 259 -14.59 8.90 -19.31
CA HIS A 259 -15.85 8.54 -18.67
C HIS A 259 -16.54 9.82 -18.18
N ALA A 260 -17.87 9.89 -18.24
CA ALA A 260 -18.60 11.11 -17.89
C ALA A 260 -18.32 11.66 -16.48
N GLN A 261 -18.09 10.78 -15.49
CA GLN A 261 -17.68 11.19 -14.14
C GLN A 261 -16.22 11.68 -14.13
N GLY A 262 -15.34 11.00 -14.88
CA GLY A 262 -13.94 11.39 -15.02
C GLY A 262 -13.78 12.74 -15.69
N TRP A 263 -14.61 13.04 -16.71
CA TRP A 263 -14.62 14.37 -17.34
C TRP A 263 -15.00 15.47 -16.34
N ARG A 264 -16.06 15.26 -15.55
CA ARG A 264 -16.46 16.22 -14.51
C ARG A 264 -15.37 16.40 -13.45
N TRP A 265 -14.73 15.31 -13.01
CA TRP A 265 -13.58 15.36 -12.11
C TRP A 265 -12.44 16.19 -12.70
N LEU A 266 -12.08 15.95 -13.97
CA LEU A 266 -11.02 16.69 -14.67
C LEU A 266 -11.34 18.17 -14.77
N GLN A 267 -12.59 18.55 -15.11
CA GLN A 267 -13.01 19.94 -15.18
C GLN A 267 -12.90 20.64 -13.82
N ALA A 268 -13.27 19.97 -12.73
CA ALA A 268 -13.12 20.49 -11.38
C ALA A 268 -11.63 20.70 -11.03
N LYS A 269 -10.76 19.74 -11.31
CA LYS A 269 -9.31 19.84 -11.07
C LYS A 269 -8.65 20.89 -11.96
N ASN A 270 -9.05 21.00 -13.23
CA ASN A 270 -8.54 22.02 -14.11
C ASN A 270 -8.93 23.45 -13.64
N ALA A 271 -10.12 23.62 -13.09
CA ALA A 271 -10.55 24.90 -12.50
C ALA A 271 -9.76 25.25 -11.22
N GLU A 272 -9.35 24.24 -10.46
CA GLU A 272 -8.60 24.38 -9.20
C GLU A 272 -7.11 24.70 -9.45
N ASP A 273 -6.44 23.91 -10.27
CA ASP A 273 -4.98 23.92 -10.43
C ASP A 273 -4.48 23.98 -11.88
N GLY A 274 -5.37 24.07 -12.86
CA GLY A 274 -5.04 24.10 -14.30
C GLY A 274 -4.50 22.78 -14.83
N ARG A 275 -4.81 21.65 -14.16
CA ARG A 275 -4.20 20.34 -14.41
C ARG A 275 -4.43 19.84 -15.83
N ARG A 276 -3.32 19.46 -16.48
CA ARG A 276 -3.26 18.85 -17.80
C ARG A 276 -2.35 17.63 -17.83
N GLY A 277 -2.26 16.93 -16.73
CA GLY A 277 -1.43 15.74 -16.54
C GLY A 277 -1.73 15.05 -15.20
N PRO A 278 -1.10 13.92 -14.92
CA PRO A 278 -1.22 13.21 -13.64
C PRO A 278 -0.85 14.08 -12.44
N ALA A 279 -1.22 13.63 -11.25
CA ALA A 279 -0.86 14.33 -10.01
C ALA A 279 0.66 14.50 -9.88
N TYR A 280 1.07 15.62 -9.27
CA TYR A 280 2.47 16.01 -9.07
C TYR A 280 3.28 16.28 -10.35
N VAL A 281 2.66 16.29 -11.53
CA VAL A 281 3.33 16.66 -12.77
C VAL A 281 3.30 18.17 -12.92
N GLU A 282 4.49 18.79 -12.99
CA GLU A 282 4.68 20.23 -13.18
C GLU A 282 4.68 20.62 -14.66
N GLN A 283 5.31 19.77 -15.48
CA GLN A 283 5.41 19.96 -16.92
C GLN A 283 5.36 18.60 -17.63
N ILE A 284 4.59 18.54 -18.72
CA ILE A 284 4.47 17.37 -19.57
C ILE A 284 4.32 17.77 -21.03
N GLY A 285 5.01 17.10 -21.94
CA GLY A 285 4.92 17.34 -23.37
C GLY A 285 6.13 16.78 -24.13
N VAL A 286 6.19 17.02 -25.44
CA VAL A 286 7.35 16.69 -26.27
C VAL A 286 8.33 17.86 -26.29
N ALA A 287 9.61 17.57 -26.12
CA ALA A 287 10.66 18.58 -26.20
C ALA A 287 10.69 19.21 -27.59
N ARG A 288 10.74 20.55 -27.68
CA ARG A 288 10.74 21.31 -28.93
C ARG A 288 11.84 20.93 -29.91
N PHE A 289 12.93 20.34 -29.42
CA PHE A 289 14.05 19.87 -30.22
C PHE A 289 14.33 18.39 -29.90
N GLY A 290 14.11 17.50 -30.86
CA GLY A 290 14.46 16.08 -30.76
C GLY A 290 13.32 15.10 -30.47
N GLY A 291 12.05 15.57 -30.29
CA GLY A 291 10.88 14.68 -30.15
C GLY A 291 10.86 13.77 -28.90
N ALA A 292 11.76 13.98 -27.93
CA ALA A 292 11.80 13.19 -26.71
C ALA A 292 10.75 13.68 -25.70
N ALA A 293 10.11 12.76 -24.99
CA ALA A 293 9.24 13.06 -23.87
C ALA A 293 9.96 13.93 -22.83
N ALA A 294 9.33 15.03 -22.43
CA ALA A 294 9.81 15.93 -21.39
C ALA A 294 8.78 15.99 -20.27
N VAL A 295 9.08 15.34 -19.15
CA VAL A 295 8.21 15.32 -17.97
C VAL A 295 9.01 15.79 -16.78
N LEU A 296 8.49 16.80 -16.07
CA LEU A 296 8.99 17.25 -14.78
C LEU A 296 7.92 16.92 -13.74
N GLN A 297 8.29 16.17 -12.72
CA GLN A 297 7.37 15.71 -11.69
C GLN A 297 7.96 15.98 -10.29
N THR A 298 7.12 16.46 -9.39
CA THR A 298 7.46 16.56 -7.97
C THR A 298 7.40 15.20 -7.32
N ARG A 299 8.52 14.76 -6.75
CA ARG A 299 8.66 13.53 -5.98
C ARG A 299 9.27 13.87 -4.62
N PHE A 300 8.50 13.59 -3.56
CA PHE A 300 8.92 13.86 -2.18
C PHE A 300 9.54 15.26 -2.02
N GLY A 301 8.80 16.29 -2.46
CA GLY A 301 9.20 17.69 -2.40
C GLY A 301 10.31 18.12 -3.36
N ARG A 302 10.77 17.26 -4.27
CA ARG A 302 11.83 17.57 -5.25
C ARG A 302 11.30 17.47 -6.68
N SER A 303 11.57 18.48 -7.49
CA SER A 303 11.30 18.44 -8.93
C SER A 303 12.33 17.55 -9.64
N LEU A 304 11.87 16.49 -10.25
CA LEU A 304 12.69 15.51 -10.97
C LEU A 304 12.26 15.39 -12.42
N ARG A 305 13.26 15.33 -13.32
CA ARG A 305 13.02 15.01 -14.71
C ARG A 305 12.85 13.50 -14.87
N MET A 306 11.68 13.10 -15.37
CA MET A 306 11.38 11.68 -15.61
C MET A 306 11.97 11.23 -16.94
N LEU A 307 12.48 9.98 -16.96
CA LEU A 307 12.92 9.36 -18.19
C LEU A 307 11.72 8.77 -18.94
N GLY A 308 11.71 8.91 -20.27
CA GLY A 308 10.59 8.46 -21.11
C GLY A 308 10.22 6.98 -20.95
N GLY A 309 11.18 6.11 -20.65
CA GLY A 309 10.96 4.69 -20.39
C GLY A 309 10.55 4.33 -18.95
N GLN A 310 10.47 5.29 -18.02
CA GLN A 310 9.96 5.02 -16.67
C GLN A 310 8.43 4.86 -16.70
N PRO A 311 7.84 4.00 -15.84
CA PRO A 311 6.40 3.85 -15.74
C PRO A 311 5.73 5.16 -15.32
N VAL A 312 4.54 5.41 -15.87
CA VAL A 312 3.71 6.54 -15.45
C VAL A 312 3.16 6.26 -14.06
N MET A 313 3.28 7.24 -13.17
CA MET A 313 2.82 7.16 -11.80
C MET A 313 1.87 8.30 -11.45
N HIS A 314 1.07 8.11 -10.40
CA HIS A 314 0.09 9.08 -9.88
C HIS A 314 -1.04 9.42 -10.88
N VAL A 315 -1.36 8.50 -11.77
CA VAL A 315 -2.55 8.57 -12.63
C VAL A 315 -3.78 8.11 -11.85
N SER A 316 -4.87 8.82 -12.01
CA SER A 316 -6.18 8.35 -11.56
C SER A 316 -6.70 7.24 -12.49
N TRP A 317 -7.68 6.46 -12.03
CA TRP A 317 -8.38 5.51 -12.89
C TRP A 317 -8.99 6.19 -14.14
N TRP A 318 -9.46 7.43 -13.99
CA TRP A 318 -10.04 8.20 -15.08
C TRP A 318 -9.03 8.51 -16.18
N GLU A 319 -7.82 8.91 -15.79
CA GLU A 319 -6.71 9.20 -16.70
C GLU A 319 -6.22 7.93 -17.41
N ALA A 320 -6.03 6.85 -16.66
CA ALA A 320 -5.64 5.56 -17.22
C ALA A 320 -6.69 5.02 -18.22
N ASN A 321 -7.99 5.16 -17.90
CA ASN A 321 -9.06 4.78 -18.80
C ASN A 321 -9.13 5.65 -20.05
N ALA A 322 -8.92 6.97 -19.92
CA ALA A 322 -8.89 7.88 -21.06
C ALA A 322 -7.72 7.59 -22.00
N TRP A 323 -6.53 7.34 -21.44
CA TRP A 323 -5.37 6.89 -22.21
C TRP A 323 -5.67 5.58 -22.96
N CYS A 324 -6.26 4.60 -22.30
CA CYS A 324 -6.63 3.33 -22.95
C CYS A 324 -7.59 3.55 -24.13
N ARG A 325 -8.61 4.38 -23.98
CA ARG A 325 -9.55 4.70 -25.09
C ARG A 325 -8.85 5.38 -26.25
N TRP A 326 -7.95 6.33 -25.96
CA TRP A 326 -7.14 6.99 -26.97
C TRP A 326 -6.24 6.02 -27.73
N ALA A 327 -5.61 5.09 -27.02
CA ALA A 327 -4.72 4.07 -27.58
C ALA A 327 -5.47 2.89 -28.26
N GLY A 328 -6.80 2.88 -28.29
CA GLY A 328 -7.59 1.75 -28.79
C GLY A 328 -7.50 0.50 -27.92
N ARG A 329 -7.34 0.66 -26.62
CA ARG A 329 -7.15 -0.38 -25.60
C ARG A 329 -8.17 -0.28 -24.47
N ARG A 330 -8.07 -1.13 -23.50
CA ARG A 330 -8.81 -1.08 -22.23
C ARG A 330 -7.91 -1.43 -21.05
N LEU A 331 -8.33 -1.09 -19.86
CA LEU A 331 -7.70 -1.62 -18.64
C LEU A 331 -8.00 -3.13 -18.52
N PRO A 332 -7.08 -3.91 -17.96
CA PRO A 332 -7.34 -5.32 -17.67
C PRO A 332 -8.41 -5.45 -16.59
N ALA A 333 -9.16 -6.54 -16.63
CA ALA A 333 -9.96 -6.98 -15.50
C ALA A 333 -9.05 -7.61 -14.44
N GLU A 334 -9.52 -7.68 -13.18
CA GLU A 334 -8.76 -8.28 -12.07
C GLU A 334 -8.26 -9.70 -12.41
N VAL A 335 -9.12 -10.51 -13.04
CA VAL A 335 -8.78 -11.89 -13.41
C VAL A 335 -7.77 -11.99 -14.56
N GLU A 336 -7.57 -10.92 -15.32
CA GLU A 336 -6.59 -10.82 -16.41
C GLU A 336 -5.23 -10.34 -15.91
N TRP A 337 -5.22 -9.67 -14.76
CA TRP A 337 -4.01 -9.20 -14.08
C TRP A 337 -3.39 -10.29 -13.21
#